data_7e26c466d12bdc43616076bfc16b35a4
#
_entry.id   7e26c466d12bdc43616076bfc16b35a4
#
_cell.length_a   1.000
_cell.length_b   1.000
_cell.length_c   1.000
_cell.angle_alpha   90.00
_cell.angle_beta   90.00
_cell.angle_gamma   90.00
#
_symmetry.space_group_name_H-M   'P 1'
#
loop_
_entity.id
_entity.type
_entity.pdbx_description
1 polymer ?
#
loop_
_entity_poly.entity_id
_entity_poly.type
_entity_poly.pdbx_seq_one_letter_code
_entity_poly.pdbx_strand_id
1 'polypeptide(L)'
;MSKFKSVISLLIIVIFFSGCKTVKDKTDAIVEKENEKLSKFLGKSASELKIELGKPDEDFKNAKGNFELIYNSKKYLVPCERRFEINSENIVIGFVSNGCF
;
A
#
# COMPACT_ATOMS: atom_id res chain seq x y z
N MET A 1 43.67 -25.43 3.79
CA MET A 1 43.31 -24.70 2.55
C MET A 1 41.82 -24.79 2.19
N SER A 2 41.16 -25.94 2.36
CA SER A 2 39.72 -26.05 2.12
C SER A 2 38.87 -25.21 3.04
N LYS A 3 39.30 -24.97 4.28
CA LYS A 3 38.58 -24.09 5.24
C LYS A 3 38.60 -22.63 4.84
N PHE A 4 39.61 -22.15 4.13
CA PHE A 4 39.74 -20.78 3.68
C PHE A 4 38.77 -20.47 2.54
N LYS A 5 38.59 -21.38 1.59
CA LYS A 5 37.61 -21.25 0.48
C LYS A 5 36.16 -21.25 1.00
N SER A 6 35.87 -22.04 2.03
CA SER A 6 34.57 -22.14 2.65
C SER A 6 34.17 -20.83 3.36
N VAL A 7 35.10 -20.16 4.03
CA VAL A 7 34.91 -18.90 4.72
C VAL A 7 34.63 -17.76 3.72
N ILE A 8 35.37 -17.71 2.61
CA ILE A 8 35.16 -16.72 1.56
C ILE A 8 33.78 -16.86 0.91
N SER A 9 33.33 -18.08 0.64
CA SER A 9 32.00 -18.37 0.09
C SER A 9 30.88 -17.90 1.04
N LEU A 10 31.03 -18.08 2.32
CA LEU A 10 30.09 -17.64 3.34
C LEU A 10 29.98 -16.08 3.39
N LEU A 11 31.13 -15.41 3.29
CA LEU A 11 31.19 -13.93 3.27
C LEU A 11 30.46 -13.35 2.07
N ILE A 12 30.59 -13.94 0.89
CA ILE A 12 29.93 -13.51 -0.33
C ILE A 12 28.41 -13.65 -0.20
N ILE A 13 27.92 -14.74 0.40
CA ILE A 13 26.49 -14.99 0.64
C ILE A 13 25.90 -13.93 1.58
N VAL A 14 26.62 -13.56 2.64
CA VAL A 14 26.18 -12.53 3.59
C VAL A 14 26.05 -11.16 2.92
N ILE A 15 26.94 -10.78 2.02
CA ILE A 15 26.88 -9.53 1.27
C ILE A 15 25.64 -9.50 0.34
N PHE A 16 25.31 -10.62 -0.29
CA PHE A 16 24.11 -10.74 -1.12
C PHE A 16 22.82 -10.50 -0.31
N PHE A 17 22.69 -11.08 0.86
CA PHE A 17 21.54 -10.88 1.74
C PHE A 17 21.39 -9.43 2.21
N SER A 18 22.50 -8.76 2.49
CA SER A 18 22.49 -7.34 2.88
C SER A 18 21.94 -6.42 1.78
N GLY A 19 22.31 -6.70 0.51
CA GLY A 19 21.81 -5.93 -0.64
C GLY A 19 20.29 -6.04 -0.82
N CYS A 20 19.73 -7.23 -0.72
CA CYS A 20 18.29 -7.47 -0.82
C CYS A 20 17.52 -6.78 0.30
N LYS A 21 18.04 -6.76 1.50
CA LYS A 21 17.41 -6.11 2.66
C LYS A 21 17.30 -4.58 2.48
N THR A 22 18.32 -3.95 1.92
CA THR A 22 18.32 -2.49 1.67
C THR A 22 17.23 -2.08 0.69
N VAL A 23 17.02 -2.83 -0.40
CA VAL A 23 15.98 -2.57 -1.40
C VAL A 23 14.59 -2.72 -0.78
N LYS A 24 14.37 -3.73 0.04
CA LYS A 24 13.11 -3.97 0.73
C LYS A 24 12.76 -2.81 1.68
N ASP A 25 13.72 -2.28 2.43
CA ASP A 25 13.52 -1.16 3.36
C ASP A 25 13.04 0.10 2.63
N LYS A 26 13.58 0.41 1.45
CA LYS A 26 13.15 1.55 0.64
C LYS A 26 11.71 1.40 0.13
N THR A 27 11.33 0.22 -0.31
CA THR A 27 9.97 -0.09 -0.78
C THR A 27 8.97 0.01 0.36
N ASP A 28 9.30 -0.53 1.54
CA ASP A 28 8.46 -0.46 2.73
C ASP A 28 8.24 0.99 3.19
N ALA A 29 9.25 1.86 3.10
CA ALA A 29 9.13 3.27 3.44
C ALA A 29 8.14 4.02 2.53
N ILE A 30 8.11 3.73 1.23
CA ILE A 30 7.16 4.32 0.28
C ILE A 30 5.73 3.88 0.59
N VAL A 31 5.52 2.59 0.83
CA VAL A 31 4.22 2.01 1.20
C VAL A 31 3.72 2.60 2.52
N GLU A 32 4.60 2.77 3.49
CA GLU A 32 4.28 3.35 4.80
C GLU A 32 3.80 4.80 4.69
N LYS A 33 4.43 5.62 3.85
CA LYS A 33 3.99 6.99 3.58
C LYS A 33 2.60 7.05 2.94
N GLU A 34 2.32 6.17 2.00
CA GLU A 34 1.00 6.07 1.36
C GLU A 34 -0.06 5.66 2.39
N ASN A 35 0.24 4.69 3.24
CA ASN A 35 -0.65 4.23 4.30
C ASN A 35 -0.92 5.33 5.33
N GLU A 36 0.08 6.10 5.73
CA GLU A 36 -0.10 7.26 6.62
C GLU A 36 -1.02 8.30 6.01
N LYS A 37 -0.86 8.60 4.73
CA LYS A 37 -1.70 9.56 4.02
C LYS A 37 -3.16 9.12 3.97
N LEU A 38 -3.42 7.83 3.75
CA LEU A 38 -4.78 7.30 3.65
C LEU A 38 -5.39 7.00 5.01
N SER A 39 -4.58 6.68 6.02
CA SER A 39 -5.08 6.34 7.36
C SER A 39 -5.81 7.49 8.04
N LYS A 40 -5.55 8.74 7.65
CA LYS A 40 -6.27 9.91 8.18
C LYS A 40 -7.77 9.87 7.86
N PHE A 41 -8.18 9.11 6.84
CA PHE A 41 -9.59 8.97 6.48
C PHE A 41 -10.34 7.95 7.33
N LEU A 42 -9.61 7.08 8.04
CA LEU A 42 -10.25 6.08 8.92
C LEU A 42 -11.06 6.78 10.01
N GLY A 43 -12.28 6.36 10.19
CA GLY A 43 -13.21 6.96 11.14
C GLY A 43 -13.91 8.22 10.66
N LYS A 44 -13.57 8.74 9.50
CA LYS A 44 -14.24 9.88 8.88
C LYS A 44 -15.43 9.42 8.04
N SER A 45 -16.35 10.33 7.75
CA SER A 45 -17.51 10.03 6.90
C SER A 45 -17.12 9.88 5.43
N ALA A 46 -17.91 9.11 4.67
CA ALA A 46 -17.76 9.00 3.23
C ALA A 46 -17.90 10.36 2.53
N SER A 47 -18.70 11.25 3.09
CA SER A 47 -18.86 12.62 2.56
C SER A 47 -17.57 13.41 2.64
N GLU A 48 -16.84 13.33 3.76
CA GLU A 48 -15.54 14.00 3.93
C GLU A 48 -14.50 13.43 2.96
N LEU A 49 -14.49 12.11 2.77
CA LEU A 49 -13.61 11.45 1.81
C LEU A 49 -13.86 11.96 0.39
N LYS A 50 -15.13 12.08 -0.01
CA LYS A 50 -15.50 12.55 -1.34
C LYS A 50 -15.20 14.04 -1.55
N ILE A 51 -15.23 14.84 -0.49
CA ILE A 51 -14.84 16.26 -0.56
C ILE A 51 -13.34 16.38 -0.88
N GLU A 52 -12.49 15.57 -0.24
CA GLU A 52 -11.04 15.62 -0.46
C GLU A 52 -10.58 14.93 -1.75
N LEU A 53 -11.13 13.78 -2.09
CA LEU A 53 -10.72 12.98 -3.24
C LEU A 53 -11.60 13.13 -4.46
N GLY A 54 -12.75 13.74 -4.31
CA GLY A 54 -13.72 13.88 -5.39
C GLY A 54 -14.62 12.66 -5.52
N LYS A 55 -15.30 12.57 -6.67
CA LYS A 55 -16.20 11.46 -6.98
C LYS A 55 -15.38 10.20 -7.25
N PRO A 56 -15.72 9.05 -6.65
CA PRO A 56 -15.03 7.78 -6.94
C PRO A 56 -15.31 7.34 -8.39
N ASP A 57 -14.36 6.62 -8.96
CA ASP A 57 -14.51 6.03 -10.29
C ASP A 57 -15.52 4.90 -10.29
N GLU A 58 -15.57 4.14 -9.19
CA GLU A 58 -16.55 3.08 -8.99
C GLU A 58 -17.01 3.07 -7.55
N ASP A 59 -18.27 2.72 -7.33
CA ASP A 59 -18.80 2.39 -6.02
C ASP A 59 -19.70 1.15 -6.14
N PHE A 60 -19.62 0.27 -5.15
CA PHE A 60 -20.45 -0.92 -5.14
C PHE A 60 -20.59 -1.46 -3.71
N LYS A 61 -21.63 -2.27 -3.50
CA LYS A 61 -21.85 -2.96 -2.24
C LYS A 61 -21.14 -4.30 -2.25
N ASN A 62 -20.31 -4.56 -1.24
CA ASN A 62 -19.55 -5.80 -1.15
C ASN A 62 -20.36 -6.91 -0.47
N ALA A 63 -19.77 -8.13 -0.39
CA ALA A 63 -20.42 -9.30 0.19
C ALA A 63 -20.74 -9.14 1.69
N LYS A 64 -20.03 -8.25 2.39
CA LYS A 64 -20.26 -7.96 3.82
C LYS A 64 -21.39 -6.97 4.05
N GLY A 65 -21.97 -6.41 2.97
CA GLY A 65 -22.99 -5.38 3.07
C GLY A 65 -22.47 -3.96 3.23
N ASN A 66 -21.16 -3.77 3.15
CA ASN A 66 -20.52 -2.46 3.16
C ASN A 66 -20.34 -1.93 1.73
N PHE A 67 -20.10 -0.64 1.59
CA PHE A 67 -19.80 -0.04 0.29
C PHE A 67 -18.29 0.04 0.11
N GLU A 68 -17.84 -0.12 -1.14
CA GLU A 68 -16.46 0.11 -1.52
C GLU A 68 -16.40 1.24 -2.55
N LEU A 69 -15.56 2.23 -2.27
CA LEU A 69 -15.30 3.35 -3.17
C LEU A 69 -13.91 3.16 -3.80
N ILE A 70 -13.85 3.17 -5.13
CA ILE A 70 -12.62 2.92 -5.86
C ILE A 70 -12.19 4.18 -6.59
N TYR A 71 -10.94 4.60 -6.35
CA TYR A 71 -10.29 5.71 -7.03
C TYR A 71 -9.11 5.19 -7.83
N ASN A 72 -9.14 5.39 -9.13
CA ASN A 72 -8.10 4.98 -10.04
C ASN A 72 -7.31 6.19 -10.53
N SER A 73 -6.00 6.08 -10.55
CA SER A 73 -5.12 7.08 -11.11
C SER A 73 -3.90 6.42 -11.76
N LYS A 74 -3.11 7.20 -12.49
CA LYS A 74 -1.88 6.72 -13.10
C LYS A 74 -0.75 7.70 -12.81
N LYS A 75 0.39 7.17 -12.42
CA LYS A 75 1.62 7.95 -12.26
C LYS A 75 2.72 7.24 -13.04
N TYR A 76 3.31 7.94 -14.01
CA TYR A 76 4.34 7.38 -14.89
C TYR A 76 3.89 6.09 -15.59
N LEU A 77 2.63 6.04 -16.04
CA LEU A 77 1.99 4.88 -16.69
C LEU A 77 1.76 3.69 -15.76
N VAL A 78 2.07 3.80 -14.49
CA VAL A 78 1.78 2.78 -13.48
C VAL A 78 0.39 3.05 -12.92
N PRO A 79 -0.56 2.09 -13.06
CA PRO A 79 -1.90 2.27 -12.49
C PRO A 79 -1.86 2.23 -10.97
N CYS A 80 -2.60 3.15 -10.35
CA CYS A 80 -2.77 3.23 -8.90
C CYS A 80 -4.26 3.07 -8.59
N GLU A 81 -4.60 2.11 -7.77
CA GLU A 81 -5.96 1.89 -7.28
C GLU A 81 -5.99 2.12 -5.78
N ARG A 82 -6.85 3.01 -5.33
CA ARG A 82 -7.15 3.22 -3.91
C ARG A 82 -8.58 2.80 -3.66
N ARG A 83 -8.78 1.91 -2.71
CA ARG A 83 -10.08 1.33 -2.39
C ARG A 83 -10.40 1.59 -0.93
N PHE A 84 -11.56 2.19 -0.66
CA PHE A 84 -12.02 2.51 0.69
C PHE A 84 -13.28 1.71 1.00
N GLU A 85 -13.32 1.08 2.16
CA GLU A 85 -14.50 0.38 2.63
C GLU A 85 -15.29 1.27 3.58
N ILE A 86 -16.59 1.41 3.31
CA ILE A 86 -17.51 2.26 4.03
C ILE A 86 -18.59 1.38 4.68
N ASN A 87 -18.81 1.54 5.98
CA ASN A 87 -19.84 0.77 6.68
C ASN A 87 -21.25 1.34 6.45
N SER A 88 -22.27 0.70 7.05
CA SER A 88 -23.66 1.12 6.91
C SER A 88 -23.95 2.49 7.53
N GLU A 89 -23.07 3.01 8.37
CA GLU A 89 -23.15 4.34 8.98
C GLU A 89 -22.45 5.41 8.17
N ASN A 90 -21.97 5.09 6.96
CA ASN A 90 -21.18 5.96 6.09
C ASN A 90 -19.82 6.38 6.68
N ILE A 91 -19.19 5.51 7.45
CA ILE A 91 -17.88 5.74 8.04
C ILE A 91 -16.84 4.87 7.34
N VAL A 92 -15.67 5.45 7.05
CA VAL A 92 -14.53 4.75 6.47
C VAL A 92 -13.94 3.81 7.52
N ILE A 93 -13.99 2.50 7.26
CA ILE A 93 -13.50 1.47 8.18
C ILE A 93 -12.24 0.77 7.70
N GLY A 94 -11.84 0.96 6.47
CA GLY A 94 -10.63 0.35 5.93
C GLY A 94 -10.25 0.93 4.58
N PHE A 95 -9.03 0.66 4.16
CA PHE A 95 -8.54 1.05 2.84
C PHE A 95 -7.46 0.07 2.37
N VAL A 96 -7.31 0.00 1.04
CA VAL A 96 -6.23 -0.72 0.37
C VAL A 96 -5.72 0.15 -0.77
N SER A 97 -4.41 0.22 -0.96
CA SER A 97 -3.82 0.90 -2.11
C SER A 97 -2.89 -0.05 -2.86
N ASN A 98 -3.02 -0.10 -4.17
CA ASN A 98 -2.22 -0.93 -5.05
C ASN A 98 -1.57 -0.08 -6.13
N GLY A 99 -0.25 -0.20 -6.29
CA GLY A 99 0.51 0.54 -7.30
C GLY A 99 0.68 2.03 -7.03
N CYS A 100 0.34 2.50 -5.82
CA CYS A 100 0.45 3.91 -5.45
C CYS A 100 1.82 4.23 -4.84
N PHE A 101 2.44 5.32 -5.28
CA PHE A 101 3.72 5.77 -4.76
C PHE A 101 3.95 7.27 -5.00
#